data_a5b236e9dbe6e93dd648eff343ecbcc9
#
_entry.id   a5b236e9dbe6e93dd648eff343ecbcc9
#
_cell.length_a   1.000
_cell.length_b   1.000
_cell.length_c   1.000
_cell.angle_alpha   90.00
_cell.angle_beta   90.00
_cell.angle_gamma   90.00
#
_symmetry.space_group_name_H-M   'P 1'
#
loop_
_entity.id
_entity.type
_entity.pdbx_description
1 polymer ?
#
loop_
_entity_poly.entity_id
_entity_poly.type
_entity_poly.pdbx_seq_one_letter_code
_entity_poly.pdbx_strand_id
1 'polypeptide(L)'
;AMNLAFSCSLRIGEMLALTWDCVEISDTAIQNGEAFIFVNKELQRVNRDALSALNKRDVVFQFPAIIGKTTTALVLKKPKTETSTRKVFLPETVAKMLIERKATVDEEKSLFGDEYNDYNLVFCSPIGRPMESQVITHMLKDLIEKNNLPPVVFHSLRHSSITYKLKLSGGDIKMVQGDSGHAQATMVTEQYAH
;
A
#
# COMPACT_ATOMS: atom_id res chain seq x y z
N ALA A 1 -3.07 -5.94 6.01
CA ALA A 1 -2.05 -5.57 5.01
C ALA A 1 -2.05 -6.54 3.81
N MET A 2 -1.78 -7.83 4.01
CA MET A 2 -1.63 -8.82 2.91
C MET A 2 -2.89 -8.95 2.05
N ASN A 3 -4.07 -9.06 2.65
CA ASN A 3 -5.33 -9.15 1.91
C ASN A 3 -5.58 -7.93 1.02
N LEU A 4 -5.29 -6.72 1.50
CA LEU A 4 -5.39 -5.51 0.70
C LEU A 4 -4.37 -5.51 -0.45
N ALA A 5 -3.11 -5.87 -0.17
CA ALA A 5 -2.06 -5.93 -1.18
C ALA A 5 -2.38 -6.93 -2.31
N PHE A 6 -2.92 -8.11 -1.96
CA PHE A 6 -3.36 -9.10 -2.92
C PHE A 6 -4.59 -8.60 -3.70
N SER A 7 -5.67 -8.21 -3.03
CA SER A 7 -6.92 -7.81 -3.69
C SER A 7 -6.75 -6.62 -4.62
N CYS A 8 -5.90 -5.66 -4.26
CA CYS A 8 -5.69 -4.42 -5.03
C CYS A 8 -4.39 -4.44 -5.87
N SER A 9 -3.69 -5.57 -5.94
CA SER A 9 -2.42 -5.69 -6.67
C SER A 9 -1.40 -4.61 -6.30
N LEU A 10 -1.31 -4.24 -5.01
CA LEU A 10 -0.49 -3.11 -4.55
C LEU A 10 1.01 -3.46 -4.47
N ARG A 11 1.85 -2.48 -4.79
CA ARG A 11 3.24 -2.49 -4.34
C ARG A 11 3.30 -2.19 -2.85
N ILE A 12 4.30 -2.72 -2.14
CA ILE A 12 4.45 -2.51 -0.70
C ILE A 12 4.51 -1.02 -0.33
N GLY A 13 5.23 -0.21 -1.12
CA GLY A 13 5.31 1.24 -0.91
C GLY A 13 3.99 1.97 -1.15
N GLU A 14 3.16 1.54 -2.10
CA GLU A 14 1.82 2.07 -2.35
C GLU A 14 0.90 1.77 -1.16
N MET A 15 0.92 0.52 -0.68
CA MET A 15 0.13 0.10 0.49
C MET A 15 0.49 0.89 1.75
N LEU A 16 1.79 1.03 2.03
CA LEU A 16 2.27 1.73 3.22
C LEU A 16 2.06 3.26 3.16
N ALA A 17 1.89 3.81 1.95
CA ALA A 17 1.59 5.22 1.74
C ALA A 17 0.10 5.55 1.79
N LEU A 18 -0.78 4.54 1.94
CA LEU A 18 -2.22 4.76 1.95
C LEU A 18 -2.64 5.56 3.18
N THR A 19 -3.38 6.63 2.94
CA THR A 19 -3.93 7.52 3.96
C THR A 19 -5.46 7.44 3.96
N TRP A 20 -6.11 7.71 5.08
CA TRP A 20 -7.56 7.55 5.23
C TRP A 20 -8.37 8.47 4.31
N ASP A 21 -7.85 9.62 3.91
CA ASP A 21 -8.45 10.50 2.89
C ASP A 21 -8.48 9.90 1.48
N CYS A 22 -7.76 8.80 1.27
CA CYS A 22 -7.74 8.04 0.03
C CYS A 22 -8.54 6.73 0.10
N VAL A 23 -9.39 6.55 1.11
CA VAL A 23 -10.17 5.33 1.36
C VAL A 23 -11.65 5.66 1.47
N GLU A 24 -12.47 5.06 0.60
CA GLU A 24 -13.92 5.15 0.65
C GLU A 24 -14.49 3.79 1.07
N ILE A 25 -14.98 3.72 2.32
CA ILE A 25 -15.53 2.52 2.96
C ILE A 25 -16.80 2.82 3.76
N SER A 26 -17.59 3.80 3.34
CA SER A 26 -18.90 4.03 3.94
C SER A 26 -19.82 2.82 3.73
N ASP A 27 -20.76 2.63 4.64
CA ASP A 27 -21.72 1.53 4.54
C ASP A 27 -22.45 1.54 3.19
N THR A 28 -22.82 2.72 2.70
CA THR A 28 -23.47 2.89 1.39
C THR A 28 -22.54 2.46 0.25
N ALA A 29 -21.27 2.87 0.28
CA ALA A 29 -20.30 2.49 -0.75
C ALA A 29 -20.04 0.97 -0.74
N ILE A 30 -19.99 0.35 0.43
CA ILE A 30 -19.81 -1.11 0.55
C ILE A 30 -21.04 -1.84 0.00
N GLN A 31 -22.24 -1.43 0.39
CA GLN A 31 -23.50 -2.06 -0.08
C GLN A 31 -23.68 -1.96 -1.60
N ASN A 32 -23.24 -0.86 -2.19
CA ASN A 32 -23.33 -0.64 -3.64
C ASN A 32 -22.17 -1.27 -4.42
N GLY A 33 -21.14 -1.85 -3.76
CA GLY A 33 -19.92 -2.34 -4.42
C GLY A 33 -19.02 -1.21 -4.93
N GLU A 34 -19.14 -0.02 -4.37
CA GLU A 34 -18.42 1.21 -4.75
C GLU A 34 -17.28 1.57 -3.79
N ALA A 35 -17.05 0.76 -2.74
CA ALA A 35 -15.92 0.95 -1.85
C ALA A 35 -14.59 0.90 -2.62
N PHE A 36 -13.68 1.82 -2.35
CA PHE A 36 -12.41 1.91 -3.09
C PHE A 36 -11.26 2.49 -2.27
N ILE A 37 -10.06 2.29 -2.78
CA ILE A 37 -8.87 3.06 -2.42
C ILE A 37 -8.37 3.86 -3.61
N PHE A 38 -7.78 5.03 -3.34
CA PHE A 38 -7.13 5.85 -4.34
C PHE A 38 -5.61 5.83 -4.13
N VAL A 39 -4.91 5.14 -5.02
CA VAL A 39 -3.44 5.01 -4.99
C VAL A 39 -2.83 6.21 -5.69
N ASN A 40 -2.22 7.12 -4.94
CA ASN A 40 -1.63 8.36 -5.46
C ASN A 40 -0.30 8.73 -4.79
N LYS A 41 0.19 7.87 -3.91
CA LYS A 41 1.42 8.07 -3.14
C LYS A 41 2.18 6.75 -3.01
N GLU A 42 3.49 6.85 -2.79
CA GLU A 42 4.32 5.73 -2.33
C GLU A 42 5.19 6.16 -1.15
N LEU A 43 5.38 5.25 -0.18
CA LEU A 43 6.29 5.41 0.94
C LEU A 43 7.65 4.86 0.54
N GLN A 44 8.69 5.66 0.66
CA GLN A 44 10.04 5.26 0.29
C GLN A 44 11.09 5.87 1.24
N ARG A 45 12.11 5.08 1.55
CA ARG A 45 13.33 5.57 2.20
C ARG A 45 14.32 6.02 1.13
N VAL A 46 14.77 7.26 1.21
CA VAL A 46 15.64 7.89 0.20
C VAL A 46 16.89 8.49 0.85
N ASN A 47 17.98 8.59 0.10
CA ASN A 47 19.19 9.28 0.55
C ASN A 47 18.92 10.79 0.66
N ARG A 48 19.40 11.44 1.73
CA ARG A 48 19.19 12.88 1.98
C ARG A 48 19.93 13.77 0.98
N ASP A 49 21.10 13.36 0.55
CA ASP A 49 21.87 14.13 -0.43
C ASP A 49 21.16 14.12 -1.79
N ALA A 50 20.65 12.95 -2.21
CA ALA A 50 19.83 12.83 -3.41
C ALA A 50 18.53 13.63 -3.31
N LEU A 51 17.89 13.64 -2.13
CA LEU A 51 16.68 14.41 -1.88
C LEU A 51 16.94 15.93 -2.01
N SER A 52 18.08 16.39 -1.50
CA SER A 52 18.51 17.78 -1.58
C SER A 52 18.89 18.17 -3.00
N ALA A 53 19.65 17.34 -3.72
CA ALA A 53 20.07 17.56 -5.11
C ALA A 53 18.86 17.66 -6.07
N LEU A 54 17.77 16.94 -5.80
CA LEU A 54 16.54 16.96 -6.59
C LEU A 54 15.52 18.00 -6.09
N ASN A 55 15.92 18.92 -5.20
CA ASN A 55 15.03 19.93 -4.60
C ASN A 55 13.70 19.33 -4.08
N LYS A 56 13.75 18.12 -3.50
CA LYS A 56 12.58 17.37 -3.03
C LYS A 56 11.49 17.16 -4.08
N ARG A 57 11.86 17.10 -5.35
CA ARG A 57 10.93 16.88 -6.45
C ARG A 57 10.04 15.66 -6.16
N ASP A 58 8.73 15.81 -6.38
CA ASP A 58 7.70 14.79 -6.18
C ASP A 58 7.50 14.34 -4.71
N VAL A 59 8.19 14.93 -3.73
CA VAL A 59 7.99 14.65 -2.31
C VAL A 59 6.74 15.39 -1.82
N VAL A 60 5.77 14.63 -1.30
CA VAL A 60 4.53 15.15 -0.70
C VAL A 60 4.76 15.47 0.77
N PHE A 61 5.44 14.58 1.49
CA PHE A 61 5.73 14.73 2.90
C PHE A 61 7.02 14.00 3.29
N GLN A 62 7.81 14.61 4.16
CA GLN A 62 9.02 14.01 4.75
C GLN A 62 8.80 13.78 6.23
N PHE A 63 8.85 12.51 6.66
CA PHE A 63 8.69 12.17 8.07
C PHE A 63 9.88 12.62 8.90
N PRO A 64 9.64 13.07 10.15
CA PRO A 64 10.72 13.37 11.10
C PRO A 64 11.61 12.16 11.34
N ALA A 65 12.91 12.38 11.51
CA ALA A 65 13.83 11.31 11.88
C ALA A 65 13.59 10.88 13.34
N ILE A 66 13.51 9.57 13.58
CA ILE A 66 13.36 9.01 14.93
C ILE A 66 14.68 9.04 15.69
N ILE A 67 15.77 8.80 14.98
CA ILE A 67 17.14 8.80 15.51
C ILE A 67 17.90 9.92 14.81
N GLY A 68 18.74 10.64 15.53
CA GLY A 68 19.48 11.81 15.07
C GLY A 68 20.02 11.77 13.63
N LYS A 69 21.23 12.16 13.35
CA LYS A 69 21.77 12.31 11.99
C LYS A 69 21.79 10.97 11.21
N THR A 70 20.75 10.71 10.41
CA THR A 70 20.70 9.58 9.47
C THR A 70 20.98 10.06 8.04
N THR A 71 21.67 9.24 7.25
CA THR A 71 21.96 9.53 5.84
C THR A 71 20.74 9.40 4.94
N THR A 72 19.64 8.85 5.47
CA THR A 72 18.38 8.62 4.74
C THR A 72 17.20 9.33 5.39
N ALA A 73 16.15 9.56 4.62
CA ALA A 73 14.86 10.07 5.09
C ALA A 73 13.72 9.18 4.57
N LEU A 74 12.67 9.05 5.38
CA LEU A 74 11.43 8.40 4.97
C LEU A 74 10.51 9.47 4.40
N VAL A 75 9.97 9.23 3.20
CA VAL A 75 9.13 10.21 2.51
C VAL A 75 7.89 9.56 1.89
N LEU A 76 6.80 10.32 1.88
CA LEU A 76 5.70 10.11 0.96
C LEU A 76 6.00 10.88 -0.32
N LYS A 77 5.91 10.24 -1.46
CA LYS A 77 6.13 10.87 -2.75
C LYS A 77 5.06 10.46 -3.76
N LYS A 78 4.93 11.26 -4.82
CA LYS A 78 4.11 10.92 -5.98
C LYS A 78 4.69 9.69 -6.70
N PRO A 79 3.84 8.82 -7.29
CA PRO A 79 4.31 7.73 -8.13
C PRO A 79 5.11 8.25 -9.33
N LYS A 80 6.03 7.41 -9.84
CA LYS A 80 6.88 7.78 -10.99
C LYS A 80 6.11 7.99 -12.29
N THR A 81 4.97 7.34 -12.46
CA THR A 81 4.16 7.40 -13.67
C THR A 81 2.73 7.78 -13.32
N GLU A 82 2.05 8.51 -14.22
CA GLU A 82 0.65 8.87 -14.06
C GLU A 82 -0.25 7.63 -13.98
N THR A 83 0.06 6.57 -14.71
CA THR A 83 -0.66 5.30 -14.70
C THR A 83 -0.60 4.57 -13.36
N SER A 84 0.35 4.91 -12.49
CA SER A 84 0.41 4.40 -11.12
C SER A 84 -0.64 5.05 -10.21
N THR A 85 -1.12 6.24 -10.55
CA THR A 85 -2.23 6.91 -9.85
C THR A 85 -3.54 6.31 -10.36
N ARG A 86 -4.29 5.67 -9.45
CA ARG A 86 -5.48 4.92 -9.84
C ARG A 86 -6.47 4.73 -8.69
N LYS A 87 -7.72 4.57 -9.04
CA LYS A 87 -8.80 4.11 -8.17
C LYS A 87 -8.88 2.59 -8.29
N VAL A 88 -8.90 1.89 -7.16
CA VAL A 88 -9.05 0.42 -7.11
C VAL A 88 -10.22 0.09 -6.22
N PHE A 89 -11.23 -0.59 -6.77
CA PHE A 89 -12.40 -1.02 -6.03
C PHE A 89 -12.04 -2.17 -5.08
N LEU A 90 -12.70 -2.17 -3.93
CA LEU A 90 -12.46 -3.13 -2.85
C LEU A 90 -13.51 -4.24 -2.86
N PRO A 91 -13.12 -5.51 -2.73
CA PRO A 91 -14.05 -6.53 -2.30
C PRO A 91 -14.62 -6.17 -0.92
N GLU A 92 -15.91 -6.48 -0.70
CA GLU A 92 -16.63 -6.19 0.55
C GLU A 92 -15.85 -6.67 1.79
N THR A 93 -15.28 -7.88 1.73
CA THR A 93 -14.48 -8.45 2.82
C THR A 93 -13.26 -7.58 3.17
N VAL A 94 -12.60 -7.01 2.17
CA VAL A 94 -11.43 -6.14 2.38
C VAL A 94 -11.85 -4.77 2.90
N ALA A 95 -12.97 -4.23 2.42
CA ALA A 95 -13.54 -2.99 2.96
C ALA A 95 -13.90 -3.14 4.46
N LYS A 96 -14.53 -4.24 4.85
CA LYS A 96 -14.83 -4.54 6.26
C LYS A 96 -13.57 -4.65 7.13
N MET A 97 -12.51 -5.28 6.64
CA MET A 97 -11.21 -5.32 7.34
C MET A 97 -10.58 -3.92 7.51
N LEU A 98 -10.83 -2.99 6.58
CA LEU A 98 -10.37 -1.60 6.72
C LEU A 98 -11.20 -0.84 7.76
N ILE A 99 -12.50 -1.12 7.90
CA ILE A 99 -13.34 -0.59 8.99
C ILE A 99 -12.77 -1.02 10.35
N GLU A 100 -12.49 -2.32 10.52
CA GLU A 100 -11.88 -2.86 11.74
C GLU A 100 -10.51 -2.18 12.02
N ARG A 101 -9.68 -2.01 10.99
CA ARG A 101 -8.40 -1.30 11.13
C ARG A 101 -8.60 0.16 11.52
N LYS A 102 -9.63 0.83 10.97
CA LYS A 102 -9.95 2.22 11.33
C LYS A 102 -10.31 2.32 12.82
N ALA A 103 -11.16 1.44 13.30
CA ALA A 103 -11.53 1.38 14.72
C ALA A 103 -10.28 1.19 15.61
N THR A 104 -9.38 0.25 15.25
CA THR A 104 -8.11 0.04 15.98
C THR A 104 -7.26 1.31 16.01
N VAL A 105 -7.12 2.02 14.88
CA VAL A 105 -6.35 3.27 14.82
C VAL A 105 -6.98 4.35 15.70
N ASP A 106 -8.31 4.46 15.71
CA ASP A 106 -9.01 5.45 16.52
C ASP A 106 -8.89 5.14 18.03
N GLU A 107 -8.89 3.85 18.42
CA GLU A 107 -8.59 3.41 19.78
C GLU A 107 -7.14 3.73 20.18
N GLU A 108 -6.16 3.43 19.31
CA GLU A 108 -4.74 3.75 19.50
C GLU A 108 -4.55 5.26 19.67
N LYS A 109 -5.20 6.10 18.85
CA LYS A 109 -5.19 7.57 18.99
C LYS A 109 -5.73 8.03 20.34
N SER A 110 -6.84 7.44 20.78
CA SER A 110 -7.44 7.77 22.07
C SER A 110 -6.54 7.37 23.24
N LEU A 111 -5.87 6.22 23.14
CA LEU A 111 -5.00 5.69 24.18
C LEU A 111 -3.72 6.51 24.36
N PHE A 112 -3.09 6.90 23.26
CA PHE A 112 -1.81 7.61 23.29
C PHE A 112 -1.95 9.14 23.31
N GLY A 113 -3.12 9.69 23.02
CA GLY A 113 -3.39 11.13 23.10
C GLY A 113 -2.33 11.96 22.36
N ASP A 114 -1.72 12.90 23.08
CA ASP A 114 -0.68 13.81 22.51
C ASP A 114 0.60 13.12 22.06
N GLU A 115 0.85 11.88 22.50
CA GLU A 115 2.01 11.10 22.04
C GLU A 115 1.79 10.42 20.69
N TYR A 116 0.53 10.39 20.21
CA TYR A 116 0.19 9.80 18.92
C TYR A 116 0.64 10.70 17.77
N ASN A 117 1.38 10.12 16.82
CA ASN A 117 1.84 10.83 15.62
C ASN A 117 0.80 10.68 14.51
N ASP A 118 -0.15 11.59 14.38
CA ASP A 118 -1.20 11.50 13.38
C ASP A 118 -0.75 11.96 11.99
N TYR A 119 -0.32 11.00 11.18
CA TYR A 119 -0.02 11.19 9.76
C TYR A 119 -1.13 10.69 8.84
N ASN A 120 -2.32 10.42 9.36
CA ASN A 120 -3.48 9.91 8.63
C ASN A 120 -3.22 8.59 7.89
N LEU A 121 -2.21 7.80 8.28
CA LEU A 121 -1.84 6.55 7.63
C LEU A 121 -2.79 5.40 8.01
N VAL A 122 -3.14 4.56 7.04
CA VAL A 122 -3.88 3.31 7.26
C VAL A 122 -3.00 2.27 7.96
N PHE A 123 -1.74 2.16 7.53
CA PHE A 123 -0.75 1.25 8.10
C PHE A 123 0.32 2.03 8.86
N CYS A 124 0.16 2.10 10.15
CA CYS A 124 1.06 2.75 11.08
C CYS A 124 1.32 1.86 12.31
N SER A 125 2.35 2.19 13.07
CA SER A 125 2.59 1.61 14.38
C SER A 125 1.50 2.06 15.38
N PRO A 126 1.38 1.43 16.56
CA PRO A 126 0.38 1.83 17.57
C PRO A 126 0.46 3.29 17.99
N ILE A 127 1.63 3.93 17.89
CA ILE A 127 1.83 5.36 18.16
C ILE A 127 1.76 6.23 16.90
N GLY A 128 1.14 5.74 15.81
CA GLY A 128 0.88 6.47 14.57
C GLY A 128 2.07 6.67 13.63
N ARG A 129 3.26 6.15 13.95
CA ARG A 129 4.44 6.31 13.07
C ARG A 129 4.35 5.43 11.83
N PRO A 130 4.91 5.88 10.69
CA PRO A 130 4.89 5.09 9.46
C PRO A 130 5.60 3.75 9.65
N MET A 131 5.02 2.69 9.11
CA MET A 131 5.66 1.37 9.03
C MET A 131 6.54 1.29 7.79
N GLU A 132 7.73 0.74 7.92
CA GLU A 132 8.63 0.52 6.79
C GLU A 132 8.44 -0.86 6.16
N SER A 133 8.80 -0.98 4.88
CA SER A 133 8.66 -2.24 4.12
C SER A 133 9.37 -3.43 4.78
N GLN A 134 10.50 -3.18 5.46
CA GLN A 134 11.24 -4.22 6.17
C GLN A 134 10.40 -4.86 7.29
N VAL A 135 9.60 -4.07 8.02
CA VAL A 135 8.73 -4.58 9.09
C VAL A 135 7.72 -5.56 8.52
N ILE A 136 7.04 -5.17 7.42
CA ILE A 136 6.06 -6.03 6.75
C ILE A 136 6.71 -7.30 6.19
N THR A 137 7.91 -7.17 5.62
CA THR A 137 8.66 -8.32 5.08
C THR A 137 9.05 -9.31 6.18
N HIS A 138 9.50 -8.83 7.34
CA HIS A 138 9.78 -9.69 8.49
C HIS A 138 8.52 -10.37 9.03
N MET A 139 7.43 -9.62 9.19
CA MET A 139 6.14 -10.19 9.62
C MET A 139 5.64 -11.28 8.68
N LEU A 140 5.80 -11.10 7.35
CA LEU A 140 5.45 -12.13 6.37
C LEU A 140 6.35 -13.37 6.51
N LYS A 141 7.65 -13.17 6.70
CA LYS A 141 8.61 -14.27 6.90
C LYS A 141 8.27 -15.07 8.15
N ASP A 142 8.03 -14.40 9.28
CA ASP A 142 7.62 -15.03 10.53
C ASP A 142 6.32 -15.84 10.38
N LEU A 143 5.35 -15.29 9.62
CA LEU A 143 4.09 -15.98 9.34
C LEU A 143 4.31 -17.26 8.53
N ILE A 144 5.16 -17.20 7.51
CA ILE A 144 5.51 -18.34 6.65
C ILE A 144 6.20 -19.42 7.49
N GLU A 145 7.21 -19.06 8.28
CA GLU A 145 7.96 -19.98 9.11
C GLU A 145 7.09 -20.64 10.19
N LYS A 146 6.29 -19.85 10.91
CA LYS A 146 5.39 -20.35 11.97
C LYS A 146 4.33 -21.34 11.47
N ASN A 147 3.90 -21.19 10.22
CA ASN A 147 2.82 -22.01 9.64
C ASN A 147 3.31 -23.00 8.60
N ASN A 148 4.63 -23.19 8.46
CA ASN A 148 5.23 -24.09 7.46
C ASN A 148 4.69 -23.87 6.03
N LEU A 149 4.51 -22.59 5.65
CA LEU A 149 4.01 -22.22 4.33
C LEU A 149 5.16 -22.21 3.31
N PRO A 150 4.87 -22.39 2.00
CA PRO A 150 5.87 -22.23 0.97
C PRO A 150 6.52 -20.83 1.03
N PRO A 151 7.84 -20.72 0.84
CA PRO A 151 8.54 -19.44 0.90
C PRO A 151 8.10 -18.53 -0.24
N VAL A 152 7.56 -17.35 0.12
CA VAL A 152 7.16 -16.31 -0.83
C VAL A 152 7.66 -14.97 -0.36
N VAL A 153 7.87 -14.03 -1.28
CA VAL A 153 8.19 -12.63 -0.97
C VAL A 153 6.93 -11.78 -1.12
N PHE A 154 6.90 -10.60 -0.46
CA PHE A 154 5.71 -9.76 -0.49
C PHE A 154 5.27 -9.40 -1.92
N HIS A 155 6.21 -9.19 -2.85
CA HIS A 155 5.92 -8.88 -4.24
C HIS A 155 5.19 -10.02 -4.98
N SER A 156 5.36 -11.27 -4.54
CA SER A 156 4.62 -12.42 -5.08
C SER A 156 3.11 -12.29 -4.89
N LEU A 157 2.63 -11.59 -3.84
CA LEU A 157 1.20 -11.33 -3.64
C LEU A 157 0.63 -10.53 -4.82
N ARG A 158 1.37 -9.53 -5.29
CA ARG A 158 0.98 -8.74 -6.46
C ARG A 158 1.01 -9.58 -7.74
N HIS A 159 2.05 -10.38 -7.96
CA HIS A 159 2.12 -11.29 -9.12
C HIS A 159 0.94 -12.25 -9.13
N SER A 160 0.69 -12.94 -8.02
CA SER A 160 -0.42 -13.88 -7.89
C SER A 160 -1.78 -13.18 -8.11
N SER A 161 -1.96 -11.97 -7.58
CA SER A 161 -3.17 -11.17 -7.80
C SER A 161 -3.41 -10.89 -9.27
N ILE A 162 -2.39 -10.44 -9.99
CA ILE A 162 -2.50 -10.10 -11.42
C ILE A 162 -2.84 -11.35 -12.25
N THR A 163 -2.14 -12.46 -12.01
CA THR A 163 -2.42 -13.74 -12.68
C THR A 163 -3.85 -14.21 -12.40
N TYR A 164 -4.31 -14.08 -11.14
CA TYR A 164 -5.67 -14.46 -10.75
C TYR A 164 -6.72 -13.60 -11.44
N LYS A 165 -6.52 -12.28 -11.46
CA LYS A 165 -7.41 -11.32 -12.15
C LYS A 165 -7.46 -11.57 -13.66
N LEU A 166 -6.34 -11.90 -14.30
CA LEU A 166 -6.32 -12.28 -15.72
C LEU A 166 -7.16 -13.53 -15.99
N LYS A 167 -7.07 -14.54 -15.13
CA LYS A 167 -7.91 -15.75 -15.23
C LYS A 167 -9.39 -15.42 -15.07
N LEU A 168 -9.75 -14.61 -14.08
CA LEU A 168 -11.15 -14.23 -13.81
C LEU A 168 -11.76 -13.37 -14.93
N SER A 169 -10.96 -12.48 -15.53
CA SER A 169 -11.41 -11.60 -16.62
C SER A 169 -11.43 -12.27 -18.00
N GLY A 170 -11.09 -13.58 -18.09
CA GLY A 170 -10.97 -14.25 -19.37
C GLY A 170 -9.82 -13.71 -20.24
N GLY A 171 -8.79 -13.11 -19.61
CA GLY A 171 -7.63 -12.54 -20.31
C GLY A 171 -7.77 -11.05 -20.66
N ASP A 172 -8.68 -10.31 -20.06
CA ASP A 172 -8.79 -8.85 -20.29
C ASP A 172 -7.59 -8.12 -19.67
N ILE A 173 -6.56 -7.93 -20.51
CA ILE A 173 -5.31 -7.29 -20.16
C ILE A 173 -5.52 -5.82 -19.78
N LYS A 174 -6.43 -5.10 -20.44
CA LYS A 174 -6.68 -3.68 -20.17
C LYS A 174 -7.30 -3.47 -18.78
N MET A 175 -8.26 -4.31 -18.41
CA MET A 175 -8.85 -4.30 -17.07
C MET A 175 -7.79 -4.52 -16.00
N VAL A 176 -6.97 -5.55 -16.16
CA VAL A 176 -5.92 -5.88 -15.17
C VAL A 176 -4.80 -4.84 -15.14
N GLN A 177 -4.46 -4.23 -16.27
CA GLN A 177 -3.52 -3.12 -16.35
C GLN A 177 -4.00 -1.91 -15.54
N GLY A 178 -5.27 -1.54 -15.68
CA GLY A 178 -5.89 -0.45 -14.91
C GLY A 178 -5.78 -0.68 -13.41
N ASP A 179 -6.18 -1.86 -12.95
CA ASP A 179 -6.13 -2.25 -11.52
C ASP A 179 -4.71 -2.30 -10.95
N SER A 180 -3.77 -2.81 -11.73
CA SER A 180 -2.40 -3.02 -11.29
C SER A 180 -1.50 -1.79 -11.46
N GLY A 181 -1.89 -0.79 -12.29
CA GLY A 181 -1.10 0.40 -12.58
C GLY A 181 0.21 0.10 -13.31
N HIS A 182 0.19 -0.84 -14.27
CA HIS A 182 1.31 -1.04 -15.19
C HIS A 182 1.27 0.00 -16.31
N ALA A 183 2.44 0.60 -16.60
CA ALA A 183 2.55 1.64 -17.62
C ALA A 183 2.29 1.10 -19.04
N GLN A 184 2.61 -0.17 -19.30
CA GLN A 184 2.45 -0.83 -20.59
C GLN A 184 1.71 -2.15 -20.46
N ALA A 185 0.79 -2.43 -21.39
CA ALA A 185 0.05 -3.68 -21.45
C ALA A 185 0.98 -4.89 -21.68
N THR A 186 2.07 -4.71 -22.43
CA THR A 186 3.11 -5.70 -22.66
C THR A 186 3.73 -6.24 -21.37
N MET A 187 3.87 -5.41 -20.33
CA MET A 187 4.35 -5.87 -19.02
C MET A 187 3.41 -6.88 -18.35
N VAL A 188 2.11 -6.79 -18.64
CA VAL A 188 1.12 -7.77 -18.14
C VAL A 188 1.20 -9.05 -18.97
N THR A 189 1.32 -8.96 -20.30
CA THR A 189 1.39 -10.13 -21.19
C THR A 189 2.68 -10.90 -21.03
N GLU A 190 3.83 -10.24 -21.04
CA GLU A 190 5.14 -10.91 -20.97
C GLU A 190 5.38 -11.60 -19.62
N GLN A 191 4.83 -11.07 -18.53
CA GLN A 191 5.06 -11.63 -17.19
C GLN A 191 3.97 -12.59 -16.73
N TYR A 192 2.73 -12.50 -17.25
CA TYR A 192 1.58 -13.19 -16.64
C TYR A 192 0.69 -13.96 -17.61
N ALA A 193 0.84 -13.82 -18.93
CA ALA A 193 0.03 -14.52 -19.93
C ALA A 193 0.74 -15.79 -20.44
N HIS A 194 0.98 -16.77 -19.55
CA HIS A 194 1.52 -18.09 -19.88
C HIS A 194 0.49 -19.17 -19.63
#